data_b6a68ea290c0a64b1c929871d7c067af
#
_entry.id   b6a68ea290c0a64b1c929871d7c067af
#
_cell.length_a   1.000
_cell.length_b   1.000
_cell.length_c   1.000
_cell.angle_alpha   90.00
_cell.angle_beta   90.00
_cell.angle_gamma   90.00
#
_symmetry.space_group_name_H-M   'P 1'
#
loop_
_entity.id
_entity.type
_entity.pdbx_description
1 polymer ?
#
loop_
_entity_poly.entity_id
_entity_poly.type
_entity_poly.pdbx_seq_one_letter_code
_entity_poly.pdbx_strand_id
1 'polypeptide(L)'
;MSDDGAAALIHHGLVSDDGEAAIGWIREIVLDSSDPVGLARFWAGLLGGEPVEWYPGWITLEPPPHGQRLSFQGTGAGNGRRAGGEAGPIVHFDVLVGDLAAAHERVVAAGAVLTGEHVSPRPGPGGEPVPWRVYRDPAGHPFCLVTR
;
A
#
# COMPACT_ATOMS: atom_id res chain seq x y z
N MET A 1 29.47 3.08 -9.13
CA MET A 1 28.53 3.08 -8.00
C MET A 1 28.08 1.65 -7.83
N SER A 2 28.53 1.08 -6.75
CA SER A 2 28.41 -0.35 -6.50
C SER A 2 26.99 -0.76 -6.11
N ASP A 3 26.54 -1.78 -6.76
CA ASP A 3 25.25 -2.50 -6.62
C ASP A 3 25.18 -3.32 -5.31
N ASP A 4 25.95 -2.94 -4.30
CA ASP A 4 26.09 -3.71 -3.06
C ASP A 4 24.91 -3.56 -2.09
N GLY A 5 24.01 -2.61 -2.31
CA GLY A 5 22.81 -2.41 -1.48
C GLY A 5 21.67 -3.37 -1.76
N ALA A 6 21.55 -3.84 -3.00
CA ALA A 6 20.51 -4.76 -3.41
C ALA A 6 20.82 -6.21 -2.99
N ALA A 7 22.11 -6.57 -2.99
CA ALA A 7 22.55 -7.91 -2.61
C ALA A 7 22.39 -8.22 -1.11
N ALA A 8 22.47 -7.20 -0.24
CA ALA A 8 22.32 -7.40 1.21
C ALA A 8 20.87 -7.64 1.66
N LEU A 9 19.89 -7.11 0.91
CA LEU A 9 18.46 -7.36 1.16
C LEU A 9 18.00 -8.75 0.68
N ILE A 10 18.76 -9.36 -0.23
CA ILE A 10 18.44 -10.66 -0.81
C ILE A 10 18.71 -11.82 0.17
N HIS A 11 19.58 -11.61 1.18
CA HIS A 11 20.04 -12.71 2.04
C HIS A 11 19.18 -13.01 3.27
N HIS A 12 18.20 -12.19 3.64
CA HIS A 12 17.45 -12.40 4.89
C HIS A 12 15.97 -12.78 4.74
N GLY A 13 15.47 -13.03 3.55
CA GLY A 13 14.04 -13.32 3.37
C GLY A 13 13.67 -14.29 2.24
N LEU A 14 14.64 -14.90 1.59
CA LEU A 14 14.40 -15.72 0.38
C LEU A 14 14.56 -17.23 0.60
N VAL A 15 14.57 -17.70 1.84
CA VAL A 15 14.60 -19.14 2.16
C VAL A 15 13.35 -19.48 2.95
N SER A 16 12.66 -20.53 2.53
CA SER A 16 11.62 -21.19 3.32
C SER A 16 12.22 -21.87 4.55
N ASP A 17 11.39 -22.23 5.55
CA ASP A 17 11.82 -22.88 6.79
C ASP A 17 12.58 -24.20 6.57
N ASP A 18 12.43 -24.82 5.39
CA ASP A 18 13.15 -26.03 4.95
C ASP A 18 14.46 -25.73 4.22
N GLY A 19 14.85 -24.46 4.08
CA GLY A 19 16.11 -24.03 3.48
C GLY A 19 16.11 -23.95 1.95
N GLU A 20 14.97 -24.13 1.29
CA GLU A 20 14.86 -23.93 -0.16
C GLU A 20 14.76 -22.44 -0.52
N ALA A 21 15.42 -22.05 -1.61
CA ALA A 21 15.32 -20.70 -2.13
C ALA A 21 13.88 -20.41 -2.62
N ALA A 22 13.32 -19.27 -2.28
CA ALA A 22 12.04 -18.82 -2.81
C ALA A 22 12.10 -18.71 -4.34
N ILE A 23 11.02 -19.10 -5.04
CA ILE A 23 10.92 -19.03 -6.51
C ILE A 23 10.97 -17.56 -6.98
N GLY A 24 10.51 -16.62 -6.14
CA GLY A 24 10.50 -15.20 -6.44
C GLY A 24 10.13 -14.35 -5.22
N TRP A 25 9.97 -13.04 -5.45
CA TRP A 25 9.57 -12.06 -4.44
C TRP A 25 8.56 -11.08 -5.02
N ILE A 26 7.85 -10.36 -4.16
CA ILE A 26 6.94 -9.29 -4.58
C ILE A 26 7.79 -8.14 -5.14
N ARG A 27 7.76 -7.94 -6.44
CA ARG A 27 8.46 -6.84 -7.11
C ARG A 27 7.73 -5.51 -6.88
N GLU A 28 6.41 -5.54 -7.02
CA GLU A 28 5.57 -4.36 -6.85
C GLU A 28 4.15 -4.77 -6.46
N ILE A 29 3.45 -3.86 -5.84
CA ILE A 29 2.05 -3.99 -5.50
C ILE A 29 1.28 -3.11 -6.48
N VAL A 30 0.29 -3.69 -7.16
CA VAL A 30 -0.49 -3.02 -8.19
C VAL A 30 -1.93 -2.85 -7.73
N LEU A 31 -2.44 -1.64 -7.86
CA LEU A 31 -3.81 -1.25 -7.55
C LEU A 31 -4.52 -0.82 -8.84
N ASP A 32 -5.62 -1.47 -9.16
CA ASP A 32 -6.44 -1.08 -10.30
C ASP A 32 -7.33 0.12 -9.97
N SER A 33 -7.47 1.04 -10.91
CA SER A 33 -8.29 2.24 -10.75
C SER A 33 -8.84 2.75 -12.08
N SER A 34 -10.02 3.33 -12.05
CA SER A 34 -10.54 4.12 -13.18
C SER A 34 -9.81 5.47 -13.35
N ASP A 35 -9.13 5.94 -12.28
CA ASP A 35 -8.28 7.14 -12.27
C ASP A 35 -6.93 6.81 -11.62
N PRO A 36 -6.01 6.16 -12.34
CA PRO A 36 -4.72 5.76 -11.78
C PRO A 36 -3.83 6.96 -11.40
N VAL A 37 -3.94 8.08 -12.10
CA VAL A 37 -3.18 9.30 -11.79
C VAL A 37 -3.65 9.92 -10.47
N GLY A 38 -4.95 10.07 -10.29
CA GLY A 38 -5.53 10.59 -9.05
C GLY A 38 -5.23 9.69 -7.86
N LEU A 39 -5.31 8.37 -8.04
CA LEU A 39 -4.98 7.40 -6.99
C LEU A 39 -3.50 7.45 -6.63
N ALA A 40 -2.60 7.55 -7.61
CA ALA A 40 -1.17 7.68 -7.38
C ALA A 40 -0.83 8.97 -6.58
N ARG A 41 -1.48 10.09 -6.89
CA ARG A 41 -1.31 11.35 -6.12
C ARG A 41 -1.77 11.21 -4.68
N PHE A 42 -2.88 10.51 -4.43
CA PHE A 42 -3.34 10.24 -3.07
C PHE A 42 -2.27 9.47 -2.28
N TRP A 43 -1.77 8.38 -2.82
CA TRP A 43 -0.78 7.56 -2.12
C TRP A 43 0.58 8.26 -2.01
N ALA A 44 0.99 9.07 -2.99
CA ALA A 44 2.17 9.91 -2.89
C ALA A 44 2.08 10.90 -1.72
N GLY A 45 0.91 11.49 -1.48
CA GLY A 45 0.65 12.36 -0.34
C GLY A 45 0.79 11.66 1.01
N LEU A 46 0.49 10.36 1.08
CA LEU A 46 0.60 9.56 2.29
C LEU A 46 2.01 9.03 2.54
N LEU A 47 2.63 8.49 1.50
CA LEU A 47 3.83 7.68 1.62
C LEU A 47 5.09 8.36 1.07
N GLY A 48 4.93 9.45 0.33
CA GLY A 48 6.01 10.11 -0.40
C GLY A 48 6.19 9.54 -1.82
N GLY A 49 7.20 10.03 -2.51
CA GLY A 49 7.43 9.76 -3.93
C GLY A 49 6.60 10.67 -4.84
N GLU A 50 6.83 10.56 -6.13
CA GLU A 50 6.14 11.29 -7.17
C GLU A 50 5.51 10.32 -8.17
N PRO A 51 4.27 10.57 -8.64
CA PRO A 51 3.67 9.75 -9.69
C PRO A 51 4.42 9.90 -11.01
N VAL A 52 4.90 8.80 -11.56
CA VAL A 52 5.57 8.73 -12.86
C VAL A 52 4.80 7.78 -13.76
N GLU A 53 4.36 8.26 -14.91
CA GLU A 53 3.73 7.41 -15.92
C GLU A 53 4.81 6.69 -16.72
N TRP A 54 4.91 5.38 -16.56
CA TRP A 54 5.87 4.56 -17.29
C TRP A 54 5.40 4.23 -18.71
N TYR A 55 4.11 4.02 -18.85
CA TYR A 55 3.41 3.87 -20.13
C TYR A 55 1.92 4.20 -19.92
N PRO A 56 1.15 4.47 -20.99
CA PRO A 56 -0.21 4.93 -20.84
C PRO A 56 -1.07 4.09 -19.89
N GLY A 57 -1.58 4.72 -18.84
CA GLY A 57 -2.40 4.08 -17.83
C GLY A 57 -1.64 3.29 -16.75
N TRP A 58 -0.30 3.31 -16.75
CA TRP A 58 0.51 2.69 -15.71
C TRP A 58 1.35 3.74 -14.99
N ILE A 59 0.97 4.02 -13.74
CA ILE A 59 1.60 5.04 -12.90
C ILE A 59 2.35 4.36 -11.76
N THR A 60 3.59 4.73 -11.52
CA THR A 60 4.42 4.20 -10.42
C THR A 60 4.88 5.35 -9.53
N LEU A 61 4.97 5.13 -8.22
CA LEU A 61 5.58 6.10 -7.30
C LEU A 61 7.10 5.96 -7.34
N GLU A 62 7.80 7.06 -7.63
CA GLU A 62 9.26 7.12 -7.68
C GLU A 62 9.80 8.25 -6.77
N PRO A 63 10.82 8.02 -5.95
CA PRO A 63 11.37 6.70 -5.63
C PRO A 63 10.36 5.83 -4.88
N PRO A 64 10.54 4.50 -4.88
CA PRO A 64 9.63 3.59 -4.18
C PRO A 64 9.51 3.94 -2.70
N PRO A 65 8.30 4.26 -2.19
CA PRO A 65 8.10 4.57 -0.78
C PRO A 65 8.58 3.42 0.11
N HIS A 66 9.49 3.72 1.04
CA HIS A 66 10.03 2.73 1.98
C HIS A 66 10.60 1.46 1.30
N GLY A 67 11.12 1.60 0.07
CA GLY A 67 11.70 0.51 -0.70
C GLY A 67 10.69 -0.42 -1.38
N GLN A 68 9.39 -0.24 -1.16
CA GLN A 68 8.33 -1.02 -1.80
C GLN A 68 7.77 -0.29 -3.02
N ARG A 69 7.88 -0.90 -4.20
CA ARG A 69 7.29 -0.35 -5.42
C ARG A 69 5.77 -0.44 -5.37
N LEU A 70 5.11 0.67 -5.66
CA LEU A 70 3.67 0.81 -5.70
C LEU A 70 3.26 1.37 -7.06
N SER A 71 2.40 0.63 -7.77
CA SER A 71 1.93 0.97 -9.11
C SER A 71 0.41 0.99 -9.19
N PHE A 72 -0.12 1.80 -10.10
CA PHE A 72 -1.54 2.04 -10.30
C PHE A 72 -1.87 1.83 -11.76
N GLN A 73 -2.77 0.90 -12.05
CA GLN A 73 -3.13 0.51 -13.40
C GLN A 73 -4.53 1.03 -13.76
N GLY A 74 -4.65 1.67 -14.92
CA GLY A 74 -5.93 2.07 -15.46
C GLY A 74 -6.81 0.89 -15.87
N THR A 75 -8.07 0.89 -15.45
CA THR A 75 -9.08 -0.10 -15.84
C THR A 75 -9.78 0.28 -17.14
N GLY A 76 -9.06 0.88 -18.11
CA GLY A 76 -9.60 1.25 -19.40
C GLY A 76 -10.17 0.05 -20.18
N ALA A 77 -10.99 0.32 -21.18
CA ALA A 77 -11.82 -0.61 -21.96
C ALA A 77 -11.07 -1.75 -22.68
N GLY A 78 -9.78 -1.91 -22.49
CA GLY A 78 -8.95 -2.98 -23.07
C GLY A 78 -8.48 -4.05 -22.09
N ASN A 79 -8.51 -3.81 -20.81
CA ASN A 79 -7.92 -4.71 -19.82
C ASN A 79 -8.92 -5.57 -19.05
N GLY A 80 -10.17 -5.68 -19.48
CA GLY A 80 -11.17 -6.71 -19.18
C GLY A 80 -11.23 -7.35 -17.78
N ARG A 81 -10.38 -6.97 -16.85
CA ARG A 81 -10.37 -7.43 -15.48
C ARG A 81 -10.46 -6.23 -14.53
N ARG A 82 -11.65 -6.02 -14.00
CA ARG A 82 -11.74 -5.48 -12.66
C ARG A 82 -10.95 -6.42 -11.75
N ALA A 83 -9.87 -5.97 -11.17
CA ALA A 83 -9.39 -6.54 -9.95
C ALA A 83 -10.51 -6.34 -8.93
N GLY A 84 -11.19 -7.43 -8.57
CA GLY A 84 -12.37 -7.39 -7.73
C GLY A 84 -13.65 -7.12 -8.52
N GLY A 85 -14.12 -8.09 -9.31
CA GLY A 85 -15.55 -8.33 -9.40
C GLY A 85 -16.11 -8.40 -7.99
N GLU A 86 -17.40 -8.20 -7.77
CA GLU A 86 -18.07 -8.07 -6.44
C GLU A 86 -17.66 -9.11 -5.38
N ALA A 87 -16.76 -10.04 -5.64
CA ALA A 87 -16.23 -11.08 -4.75
C ALA A 87 -14.73 -11.41 -4.96
N GLY A 88 -13.93 -10.56 -5.63
CA GLY A 88 -12.49 -10.80 -5.80
C GLY A 88 -11.68 -10.38 -4.57
N PRO A 89 -10.50 -11.00 -4.34
CA PRO A 89 -9.62 -10.59 -3.25
C PRO A 89 -9.19 -9.13 -3.47
N ILE A 90 -9.48 -8.29 -2.48
CA ILE A 90 -9.10 -6.88 -2.46
C ILE A 90 -7.75 -6.79 -1.75
N VAL A 91 -6.75 -6.25 -2.41
CA VAL A 91 -5.48 -5.91 -1.75
C VAL A 91 -5.73 -4.77 -0.76
N HIS A 92 -5.20 -4.88 0.46
CA HIS A 92 -5.20 -3.79 1.42
C HIS A 92 -3.78 -3.57 1.96
N PHE A 93 -3.56 -2.40 2.54
CA PHE A 93 -2.31 -2.06 3.19
C PHE A 93 -2.56 -1.66 4.63
N ASP A 94 -1.66 -2.05 5.52
CA ASP A 94 -1.50 -1.43 6.82
C ASP A 94 -0.46 -0.32 6.70
N VAL A 95 -0.90 0.91 6.96
CA VAL A 95 -0.05 2.10 6.93
C VAL A 95 0.29 2.48 8.37
N LEU A 96 1.56 2.33 8.73
CA LEU A 96 2.06 2.72 10.04
C LEU A 96 2.10 4.25 10.16
N VAL A 97 1.51 4.79 11.21
CA VAL A 97 1.49 6.23 11.49
C VAL A 97 1.92 6.52 12.93
N GLY A 98 2.48 7.70 13.16
CA GLY A 98 2.91 8.11 14.49
C GLY A 98 1.76 8.65 15.35
N ASP A 99 0.81 9.36 14.74
CA ASP A 99 -0.37 9.95 15.39
C ASP A 99 -1.61 9.63 14.55
N LEU A 100 -2.50 8.82 15.12
CA LEU A 100 -3.69 8.34 14.42
C LEU A 100 -4.69 9.46 14.13
N ALA A 101 -4.85 10.42 15.04
CA ALA A 101 -5.79 11.54 14.87
C ALA A 101 -5.33 12.50 13.78
N ALA A 102 -4.06 12.91 13.82
CA ALA A 102 -3.48 13.78 12.81
C ALA A 102 -3.45 13.10 11.42
N ALA A 103 -3.13 11.80 11.37
CA ALA A 103 -3.17 11.04 10.13
C ALA A 103 -4.58 10.91 9.58
N HIS A 104 -5.59 10.72 10.45
CA HIS A 104 -7.00 10.68 10.06
C HIS A 104 -7.42 11.96 9.30
N GLU A 105 -7.15 13.13 9.88
CA GLU A 105 -7.50 14.41 9.25
C GLU A 105 -6.87 14.55 7.86
N ARG A 106 -5.61 14.14 7.72
CA ARG A 106 -4.89 14.21 6.44
C ARG A 106 -5.43 13.26 5.37
N VAL A 107 -5.71 12.01 5.72
CA VAL A 107 -6.22 11.04 4.71
C VAL A 107 -7.65 11.37 4.29
N VAL A 108 -8.49 11.86 5.20
CA VAL A 108 -9.85 12.30 4.88
C VAL A 108 -9.82 13.54 3.98
N ALA A 109 -8.97 14.52 4.28
CA ALA A 109 -8.78 15.69 3.42
C ALA A 109 -8.25 15.30 2.01
N ALA A 110 -7.49 14.21 1.90
CA ALA A 110 -7.00 13.67 0.63
C ALA A 110 -8.04 12.84 -0.14
N GLY A 111 -9.21 12.58 0.42
CA GLY A 111 -10.31 11.87 -0.24
C GLY A 111 -10.60 10.47 0.27
N ALA A 112 -9.96 10.03 1.34
CA ALA A 112 -10.29 8.75 1.96
C ALA A 112 -11.62 8.82 2.71
N VAL A 113 -12.31 7.68 2.77
CA VAL A 113 -13.56 7.52 3.52
C VAL A 113 -13.32 6.56 4.67
N LEU A 114 -13.56 7.01 5.90
CA LEU A 114 -13.51 6.16 7.10
C LEU A 114 -14.66 5.15 7.05
N THR A 115 -14.34 3.87 7.24
CA THR A 115 -15.32 2.79 7.24
C THR A 115 -15.40 2.04 8.57
N GLY A 116 -14.39 2.14 9.43
CA GLY A 116 -14.41 1.49 10.73
C GLY A 116 -13.35 2.01 11.68
N GLU A 117 -13.68 1.98 12.97
CA GLU A 117 -12.76 2.26 14.07
C GLU A 117 -12.71 1.05 14.99
N HIS A 118 -11.51 0.66 15.36
CA HIS A 118 -11.27 -0.57 16.11
C HIS A 118 -10.18 -0.37 17.18
N VAL A 119 -10.12 -1.31 18.09
CA VAL A 119 -9.04 -1.43 19.06
C VAL A 119 -8.44 -2.82 18.91
N SER A 120 -7.12 -2.90 18.87
CA SER A 120 -6.43 -4.18 18.77
C SER A 120 -6.77 -5.08 19.96
N PRO A 121 -7.00 -6.39 19.75
CA PRO A 121 -7.13 -7.36 20.84
C PRO A 121 -5.81 -7.54 21.62
N ARG A 122 -4.68 -7.10 21.05
CA ARG A 122 -3.39 -7.06 21.74
C ARG A 122 -3.14 -5.66 22.26
N PRO A 123 -3.06 -5.47 23.59
CA PRO A 123 -2.72 -4.17 24.14
C PRO A 123 -1.28 -3.78 23.81
N GLY A 124 -0.97 -2.53 23.95
CA GLY A 124 0.40 -2.02 23.87
C GLY A 124 1.30 -2.51 25.02
N PRO A 125 2.62 -2.21 24.96
CA PRO A 125 3.61 -2.64 25.94
C PRO A 125 3.29 -2.24 27.38
N GLY A 126 2.58 -1.10 27.57
CA GLY A 126 2.12 -0.63 28.88
C GLY A 126 0.70 -1.07 29.25
N GLY A 127 0.06 -1.95 28.48
CA GLY A 127 -1.32 -2.37 28.65
C GLY A 127 -2.35 -1.39 28.08
N GLU A 128 -1.89 -0.35 27.38
CA GLU A 128 -2.75 0.64 26.74
C GLU A 128 -3.51 0.08 25.55
N PRO A 129 -4.74 0.57 25.27
CA PRO A 129 -5.44 0.21 24.06
C PRO A 129 -4.69 0.74 22.83
N VAL A 130 -4.65 -0.08 21.77
CA VAL A 130 -4.03 0.29 20.48
C VAL A 130 -5.14 0.46 19.45
N PRO A 131 -5.56 1.71 19.18
CA PRO A 131 -6.57 1.98 18.17
C PRO A 131 -6.02 1.86 16.77
N TRP A 132 -6.88 1.45 15.86
CA TRP A 132 -6.63 1.46 14.43
C TRP A 132 -7.92 1.77 13.67
N ARG A 133 -7.79 2.24 12.43
CA ARG A 133 -8.93 2.67 11.62
C ARG A 133 -8.84 2.10 10.21
N VAL A 134 -10.01 1.75 9.66
CA VAL A 134 -10.17 1.25 8.31
C VAL A 134 -10.74 2.36 7.42
N TYR A 135 -10.18 2.48 6.24
CA TYR A 135 -10.58 3.43 5.23
C TYR A 135 -10.77 2.77 3.87
N ARG A 136 -11.44 3.47 2.99
CA ARG A 136 -11.37 3.24 1.55
C ARG A 136 -10.65 4.42 0.89
N ASP A 137 -9.77 4.09 -0.05
CA ASP A 137 -9.11 5.09 -0.89
C ASP A 137 -10.08 5.63 -1.96
N PRO A 138 -9.71 6.65 -2.78
CA PRO A 138 -10.59 7.20 -3.79
C PRO A 138 -11.12 6.22 -4.84
N ALA A 139 -10.49 5.07 -5.01
CA ALA A 139 -10.96 4.00 -5.92
C ALA A 139 -11.74 2.89 -5.19
N GLY A 140 -11.89 2.99 -3.86
CA GLY A 140 -12.62 2.02 -3.06
C GLY A 140 -11.78 0.88 -2.48
N HIS A 141 -10.46 0.90 -2.63
CA HIS A 141 -9.59 -0.10 -2.01
C HIS A 141 -9.50 0.12 -0.50
N PRO A 142 -9.59 -0.93 0.34
CA PRO A 142 -9.44 -0.80 1.77
C PRO A 142 -7.97 -0.61 2.16
N PHE A 143 -7.74 0.20 3.18
CA PHE A 143 -6.46 0.30 3.89
C PHE A 143 -6.69 0.64 5.35
N CYS A 144 -5.70 0.38 6.19
CA CYS A 144 -5.76 0.66 7.60
C CYS A 144 -4.68 1.68 7.98
N LEU A 145 -5.01 2.57 8.91
CA LEU A 145 -4.02 3.32 9.66
C LEU A 145 -3.78 2.60 10.99
N VAL A 146 -2.54 2.28 11.25
CA VAL A 146 -2.09 1.56 12.44
C VAL A 146 -0.94 2.31 13.10
N THR A 147 -0.80 2.19 14.42
CA THR A 147 0.28 2.83 15.18
C THR A 147 1.38 1.86 15.58
N ARG A 148 1.23 0.59 15.24
CA ARG A 148 2.20 -0.51 15.45
C ARG A 148 2.03 -1.61 14.44
#